data_0dc838059a05b391633217935aa5b9de
#
_entry.id   0dc838059a05b391633217935aa5b9de
#
_cell.length_a   1.000
_cell.length_b   1.000
_cell.length_c   1.000
_cell.angle_alpha   90.00
_cell.angle_beta   90.00
_cell.angle_gamma   90.00
#
_symmetry.space_group_name_H-M   'P 1'
#
loop_
_entity.id
_entity.type
_entity.pdbx_description
1 polymer ?
#
loop_
_entity_poly.entity_id
_entity_poly.type
_entity_poly.pdbx_seq_one_letter_code
_entity_poly.pdbx_strand_id
1 'polypeptide(L)'
;MNINCDEESLFLSDDKIFYTIEGEGEYIGQPSVFMRLSMCNLTCKGFASPESPHGCDSFVSWSIKNKMSFTEIFNLLEENKYIEHLKYGAIYKITGGEPIIQQKQLLKFVEAFVARYNFTPRIDFETNATLIPSQDWISKHNATFTTSPKLTTNGDPEEKTYNPDALKWHKANKSGFKFVINSDKDIEEIWRKYVDDDKGINVLLNRIWFMPCCGSREEHIERSFAVAEYAKAMHVNFSPRLQLVIWNRALRV
;
A
#
# COMPACT_ATOMS: atom_id res chain seq x y z
N MET A 1 -24.42 5.32 -15.08
CA MET A 1 -23.88 6.63 -15.58
C MET A 1 -22.96 6.34 -16.76
N ASN A 2 -23.05 7.12 -17.84
CA ASN A 2 -22.09 6.97 -18.94
C ASN A 2 -20.82 7.74 -18.56
N ILE A 3 -19.73 7.02 -18.22
CA ILE A 3 -18.45 7.63 -17.87
C ILE A 3 -17.69 7.90 -19.17
N ASN A 4 -17.37 9.18 -19.42
CA ASN A 4 -16.53 9.55 -20.57
C ASN A 4 -15.06 9.28 -20.24
N CYS A 5 -14.52 8.13 -20.66
CA CYS A 5 -13.17 7.68 -20.34
C CYS A 5 -12.06 8.57 -20.91
N ASP A 6 -12.34 9.40 -21.92
CA ASP A 6 -11.36 10.32 -22.50
C ASP A 6 -11.21 11.61 -21.69
N GLU A 7 -12.26 12.00 -20.94
CA GLU A 7 -12.26 13.22 -20.12
C GLU A 7 -11.87 12.94 -18.66
N GLU A 8 -12.24 11.78 -18.12
CA GLU A 8 -11.89 11.38 -16.76
C GLU A 8 -10.44 10.89 -16.71
N SER A 9 -9.72 11.22 -15.65
CA SER A 9 -8.29 10.94 -15.54
C SER A 9 -7.84 10.66 -14.11
N LEU A 10 -6.70 9.96 -14.00
CA LEU A 10 -5.94 9.75 -12.78
C LEU A 10 -4.52 10.31 -12.95
N PHE A 11 -3.88 10.62 -11.82
CA PHE A 11 -2.47 10.97 -11.82
C PHE A 11 -1.65 9.73 -11.39
N LEU A 12 -0.93 9.15 -12.33
CA LEU A 12 -0.04 8.02 -12.10
C LEU A 12 1.40 8.48 -11.83
N SER A 13 2.15 7.66 -11.11
CA SER A 13 3.58 7.84 -10.87
C SER A 13 4.40 7.58 -12.14
N ASP A 14 5.73 7.66 -12.04
CA ASP A 14 6.62 7.40 -13.18
C ASP A 14 6.53 5.95 -13.67
N ASP A 15 6.50 4.99 -12.75
CA ASP A 15 6.42 3.55 -13.05
C ASP A 15 5.01 3.03 -13.34
N LYS A 16 3.99 3.89 -13.27
CA LYS A 16 2.59 3.70 -13.71
C LYS A 16 1.96 2.36 -13.32
N ILE A 17 2.09 1.35 -14.21
CA ILE A 17 1.47 0.03 -14.08
C ILE A 17 2.50 -1.03 -14.45
N PHE A 18 2.61 -2.08 -13.62
CA PHE A 18 3.51 -3.22 -13.87
C PHE A 18 2.97 -4.49 -13.21
N TYR A 19 3.39 -5.65 -13.71
CA TYR A 19 3.02 -6.97 -13.18
C TYR A 19 4.20 -7.61 -12.49
N THR A 20 4.00 -8.07 -11.26
CA THR A 20 5.03 -8.75 -10.46
C THR A 20 4.39 -9.60 -9.36
N ILE A 21 5.21 -10.05 -8.42
CA ILE A 21 4.78 -10.74 -7.20
C ILE A 21 4.67 -9.74 -6.05
N GLU A 22 3.57 -9.78 -5.28
CA GLU A 22 3.45 -9.00 -4.05
C GLU A 22 4.57 -9.38 -3.08
N GLY A 23 5.33 -8.39 -2.65
CA GLY A 23 6.52 -8.59 -1.83
C GLY A 23 6.31 -8.43 -0.33
N GLU A 24 5.14 -7.93 0.12
CA GLU A 24 4.95 -7.47 1.49
C GLU A 24 3.55 -7.79 2.03
N GLY A 25 3.44 -7.92 3.36
CA GLY A 25 2.16 -8.02 4.06
C GLY A 25 1.37 -9.30 3.81
N GLU A 26 0.04 -9.18 3.87
CA GLU A 26 -0.90 -10.32 3.84
C GLU A 26 -0.86 -11.11 2.53
N TYR A 27 -0.56 -10.45 1.43
CA TYR A 27 -0.64 -11.06 0.09
C TYR A 27 0.72 -11.44 -0.50
N ILE A 28 1.76 -11.47 0.32
CA ILE A 28 3.11 -11.82 -0.11
C ILE A 28 3.14 -13.11 -0.95
N GLY A 29 3.88 -13.09 -2.04
CA GLY A 29 4.01 -14.21 -2.97
C GLY A 29 2.92 -14.31 -4.02
N GLN A 30 1.88 -13.47 -3.96
CA GLN A 30 0.77 -13.53 -4.93
C GLN A 30 1.06 -12.66 -6.17
N PRO A 31 0.73 -13.17 -7.39
CA PRO A 31 0.79 -12.36 -8.59
C PRO A 31 -0.07 -11.11 -8.49
N SER A 32 0.47 -9.98 -8.87
CA SER A 32 -0.19 -8.68 -8.72
C SER A 32 0.09 -7.74 -9.88
N VAL A 33 -0.93 -7.07 -10.37
CA VAL A 33 -0.82 -5.93 -11.28
C VAL A 33 -0.86 -4.67 -10.42
N PHE A 34 0.27 -3.99 -10.29
CA PHE A 34 0.39 -2.76 -9.54
C PHE A 34 -0.03 -1.57 -10.38
N MET A 35 -0.93 -0.74 -9.88
CA MET A 35 -1.19 0.60 -10.38
C MET A 35 -0.70 1.61 -9.35
N ARG A 36 0.37 2.32 -9.69
CA ARG A 36 1.03 3.25 -8.78
C ARG A 36 0.60 4.68 -9.08
N LEU A 37 -0.07 5.30 -8.11
CA LEU A 37 -0.57 6.67 -8.20
C LEU A 37 0.47 7.68 -7.71
N SER A 38 0.43 8.90 -8.26
CA SER A 38 1.20 10.03 -7.74
C SER A 38 0.52 10.67 -6.54
N MET A 39 1.27 11.56 -5.90
CA MET A 39 0.89 12.38 -4.75
C MET A 39 0.80 11.59 -3.44
N CYS A 40 1.30 12.20 -2.39
CA CYS A 40 1.19 11.73 -1.02
C CYS A 40 0.94 12.92 -0.10
N ASN A 41 0.22 12.71 0.99
CA ASN A 41 0.01 13.70 2.04
C ASN A 41 1.07 13.64 3.14
N LEU A 42 2.01 12.67 3.08
CA LEU A 42 3.15 12.52 4.00
C LEU A 42 4.48 12.69 3.26
N THR A 43 5.56 12.90 4.00
CA THR A 43 6.92 13.06 3.46
C THR A 43 7.85 11.93 3.81
N CYS A 44 7.65 11.28 4.95
CA CYS A 44 8.43 10.15 5.48
C CYS A 44 9.95 10.40 5.51
N LYS A 45 10.38 11.63 5.80
CA LYS A 45 11.79 12.04 5.80
C LYS A 45 12.65 11.31 6.83
N GLY A 46 12.03 10.80 7.90
CA GLY A 46 12.71 10.03 8.94
C GLY A 46 13.31 8.71 8.48
N PHE A 47 12.90 8.21 7.30
CA PHE A 47 13.49 7.02 6.68
C PHE A 47 14.65 7.34 5.74
N ALA A 48 15.19 8.58 5.77
CA ALA A 48 16.32 8.94 4.92
C ALA A 48 17.54 8.06 5.20
N SER A 49 18.15 7.58 4.14
CA SER A 49 19.38 6.78 4.15
C SER A 49 20.22 7.14 2.92
N PRO A 50 21.48 6.72 2.83
CA PRO A 50 22.27 6.90 1.60
C PRO A 50 21.59 6.36 0.36
N GLU A 51 20.83 5.28 0.51
CA GLU A 51 20.08 4.60 -0.57
C GLU A 51 18.75 5.28 -0.89
N SER A 52 18.18 5.99 0.07
CA SER A 52 16.91 6.72 -0.04
C SER A 52 17.02 8.11 0.59
N PRO A 53 17.74 9.04 -0.03
CA PRO A 53 18.04 10.35 0.55
C PRO A 53 16.80 11.22 0.79
N HIS A 54 15.69 10.89 0.13
CA HIS A 54 14.40 11.57 0.32
C HIS A 54 13.56 10.98 1.47
N GLY A 55 14.00 9.88 2.08
CA GLY A 55 13.30 9.17 3.15
C GLY A 55 12.36 8.10 2.64
N CYS A 56 11.28 8.48 1.96
CA CYS A 56 10.37 7.52 1.35
C CYS A 56 11.04 6.80 0.17
N ASP A 57 11.03 5.47 0.17
CA ASP A 57 11.59 4.63 -0.91
C ASP A 57 10.86 4.81 -2.25
N SER A 58 9.61 5.22 -2.21
CA SER A 58 8.79 5.49 -3.39
C SER A 58 8.73 6.97 -3.79
N PHE A 59 9.49 7.86 -3.11
CA PHE A 59 9.41 9.31 -3.33
C PHE A 59 9.67 9.71 -4.79
N VAL A 60 10.72 9.20 -5.38
CA VAL A 60 11.09 9.52 -6.77
C VAL A 60 9.97 9.14 -7.73
N SER A 61 9.31 8.00 -7.48
CA SER A 61 8.21 7.53 -8.31
C SER A 61 6.95 8.41 -8.15
N TRP A 62 6.40 8.54 -6.95
CA TRP A 62 5.11 9.23 -6.75
C TRP A 62 5.19 10.76 -6.85
N SER A 63 6.37 11.36 -6.78
CA SER A 63 6.56 12.80 -6.97
C SER A 63 6.33 13.25 -8.41
N ILE A 64 6.49 12.35 -9.37
CA ILE A 64 6.19 12.58 -10.78
C ILE A 64 4.68 12.40 -11.02
N LYS A 65 4.06 13.36 -11.70
CA LYS A 65 2.61 13.40 -11.94
C LYS A 65 2.33 13.22 -13.42
N ASN A 66 2.04 11.99 -13.82
CA ASN A 66 1.56 11.70 -15.18
C ASN A 66 0.04 11.68 -15.17
N LYS A 67 -0.59 12.75 -15.68
CA LYS A 67 -2.03 12.76 -15.90
C LYS A 67 -2.37 11.84 -17.06
N MET A 68 -3.20 10.83 -16.82
CA MET A 68 -3.63 9.87 -17.84
C MET A 68 -5.14 9.74 -17.83
N SER A 69 -5.76 9.79 -19.00
CA SER A 69 -7.18 9.48 -19.17
C SER A 69 -7.46 8.00 -18.86
N PHE A 70 -8.70 7.67 -18.55
CA PHE A 70 -9.06 6.26 -18.34
C PHE A 70 -8.82 5.43 -19.61
N THR A 71 -9.04 6.01 -20.79
CA THR A 71 -8.73 5.35 -22.07
C THR A 71 -7.25 5.01 -22.18
N GLU A 72 -6.35 5.94 -21.87
CA GLU A 72 -4.90 5.68 -21.90
C GLU A 72 -4.50 4.59 -20.90
N ILE A 73 -5.11 4.57 -19.69
CA ILE A 73 -4.85 3.53 -18.69
C ILE A 73 -5.34 2.17 -19.19
N PHE A 74 -6.54 2.09 -19.79
CA PHE A 74 -7.06 0.84 -20.35
C PHE A 74 -6.18 0.33 -21.50
N ASN A 75 -5.69 1.20 -22.36
CA ASN A 75 -4.77 0.81 -23.43
C ASN A 75 -3.49 0.19 -22.85
N LEU A 76 -2.89 0.78 -21.80
CA LEU A 76 -1.72 0.22 -21.13
C LEU A 76 -2.01 -1.18 -20.53
N LEU A 77 -3.18 -1.37 -19.93
CA LEU A 77 -3.59 -2.65 -19.35
C LEU A 77 -3.75 -3.73 -20.44
N GLU A 78 -4.30 -3.37 -21.60
CA GLU A 78 -4.54 -4.26 -22.74
C GLU A 78 -3.23 -4.61 -23.47
N GLU A 79 -2.42 -3.61 -23.83
CA GLU A 79 -1.15 -3.77 -24.53
C GLU A 79 -0.17 -4.67 -23.79
N ASN A 80 -0.17 -4.60 -22.45
CA ASN A 80 0.67 -5.43 -21.59
C ASN A 80 -0.01 -6.73 -21.13
N LYS A 81 -1.21 -7.05 -21.62
CA LYS A 81 -2.00 -8.25 -21.26
C LYS A 81 -2.37 -8.34 -19.77
N TYR A 82 -2.34 -7.24 -19.04
CA TYR A 82 -2.63 -7.24 -17.60
C TYR A 82 -4.09 -7.59 -17.30
N ILE A 83 -5.01 -7.33 -18.23
CA ILE A 83 -6.42 -7.75 -18.11
C ILE A 83 -6.55 -9.27 -17.98
N GLU A 84 -5.72 -10.04 -18.71
CA GLU A 84 -5.71 -11.50 -18.62
C GLU A 84 -5.23 -11.96 -17.24
N HIS A 85 -4.14 -11.37 -16.71
CA HIS A 85 -3.65 -11.68 -15.38
C HIS A 85 -4.71 -11.40 -14.30
N LEU A 86 -5.42 -10.27 -14.38
CA LEU A 86 -6.49 -9.92 -13.47
C LEU A 86 -7.68 -10.91 -13.55
N LYS A 87 -8.04 -11.37 -14.75
CA LYS A 87 -9.06 -12.42 -14.94
C LYS A 87 -8.65 -13.75 -14.33
N TYR A 88 -7.36 -14.09 -14.34
CA TYR A 88 -6.83 -15.29 -13.69
C TYR A 88 -6.59 -15.14 -12.19
N GLY A 89 -7.03 -14.04 -11.58
CA GLY A 89 -7.04 -13.85 -10.14
C GLY A 89 -5.82 -13.12 -9.56
N ALA A 90 -4.94 -12.55 -10.40
CA ALA A 90 -3.93 -11.62 -9.91
C ALA A 90 -4.61 -10.44 -9.20
N ILE A 91 -3.96 -9.94 -8.14
CA ILE A 91 -4.47 -8.79 -7.40
C ILE A 91 -4.27 -7.53 -8.23
N TYR A 92 -5.29 -6.69 -8.34
CA TYR A 92 -5.14 -5.32 -8.79
C TYR A 92 -4.73 -4.45 -7.60
N LYS A 93 -3.43 -4.29 -7.42
CA LYS A 93 -2.83 -3.57 -6.30
C LYS A 93 -2.79 -2.08 -6.60
N ILE A 94 -3.62 -1.31 -5.92
CA ILE A 94 -3.68 0.14 -6.05
C ILE A 94 -2.82 0.76 -4.94
N THR A 95 -1.73 1.38 -5.32
CA THR A 95 -0.69 1.90 -4.43
C THR A 95 -0.15 3.26 -4.94
N GLY A 96 1.02 3.67 -4.51
CA GLY A 96 1.72 4.86 -5.01
C GLY A 96 2.23 5.73 -3.89
N GLY A 97 1.86 7.03 -3.90
CA GLY A 97 1.97 7.87 -2.71
C GLY A 97 0.87 7.52 -1.71
N GLU A 98 -0.27 8.21 -1.80
CA GLU A 98 -1.47 7.86 -1.03
C GLU A 98 -2.67 7.76 -1.99
N PRO A 99 -3.13 6.56 -2.32
CA PRO A 99 -4.19 6.38 -3.33
C PRO A 99 -5.53 6.97 -2.93
N ILE A 100 -5.84 7.06 -1.64
CA ILE A 100 -7.13 7.57 -1.16
C ILE A 100 -7.30 9.07 -1.45
N ILE A 101 -6.23 9.80 -1.72
CA ILE A 101 -6.32 11.18 -2.23
C ILE A 101 -7.14 11.25 -3.54
N GLN A 102 -7.01 10.24 -4.39
CA GLN A 102 -7.70 10.17 -5.69
C GLN A 102 -8.95 9.28 -5.68
N GLN A 103 -9.46 8.89 -4.51
CA GLN A 103 -10.50 7.85 -4.39
C GLN A 103 -11.78 8.12 -5.21
N LYS A 104 -12.18 9.39 -5.40
CA LYS A 104 -13.37 9.72 -6.20
C LYS A 104 -13.19 9.33 -7.67
N GLN A 105 -12.02 9.60 -8.22
CA GLN A 105 -11.69 9.24 -9.60
C GLN A 105 -11.42 7.75 -9.75
N LEU A 106 -10.80 7.15 -8.73
CA LEU A 106 -10.60 5.69 -8.70
C LEU A 106 -11.91 4.90 -8.69
N LEU A 107 -12.92 5.35 -7.94
CA LEU A 107 -14.26 4.72 -7.96
C LEU A 107 -14.85 4.75 -9.37
N LYS A 108 -14.84 5.90 -10.05
CA LYS A 108 -15.28 6.01 -11.44
C LYS A 108 -14.46 5.11 -12.37
N PHE A 109 -13.14 5.06 -12.17
CA PHE A 109 -12.27 4.21 -12.98
C PHE A 109 -12.62 2.74 -12.84
N VAL A 110 -12.83 2.24 -11.62
CA VAL A 110 -13.22 0.84 -11.40
C VAL A 110 -14.62 0.55 -11.93
N GLU A 111 -15.57 1.48 -11.81
CA GLU A 111 -16.88 1.35 -12.45
C GLU A 111 -16.77 1.25 -13.98
N ALA A 112 -15.94 2.09 -14.61
CA ALA A 112 -15.67 2.03 -16.05
C ALA A 112 -14.94 0.72 -16.44
N PHE A 113 -14.00 0.25 -15.61
CA PHE A 113 -13.33 -1.04 -15.79
C PHE A 113 -14.33 -2.20 -15.81
N VAL A 114 -15.20 -2.27 -14.81
CA VAL A 114 -16.22 -3.32 -14.72
C VAL A 114 -17.17 -3.27 -15.91
N ALA A 115 -17.60 -2.09 -16.32
CA ALA A 115 -18.46 -1.92 -17.49
C ALA A 115 -17.77 -2.36 -18.79
N ARG A 116 -16.47 -2.09 -18.95
CA ARG A 116 -15.70 -2.44 -20.18
C ARG A 116 -15.39 -3.93 -20.27
N TYR A 117 -14.98 -4.56 -19.16
CA TYR A 117 -14.45 -5.94 -19.18
C TYR A 117 -15.43 -6.98 -18.62
N ASN A 118 -16.55 -6.56 -18.08
CA ASN A 118 -17.62 -7.42 -17.50
C ASN A 118 -17.12 -8.36 -16.38
N PHE A 119 -16.16 -7.89 -15.57
CA PHE A 119 -15.77 -8.57 -14.32
C PHE A 119 -15.21 -7.52 -13.32
N THR A 120 -15.31 -7.84 -12.02
CA THR A 120 -14.67 -7.05 -10.96
C THR A 120 -13.34 -7.69 -10.63
N PRO A 121 -12.19 -6.98 -10.77
CA PRO A 121 -10.90 -7.51 -10.38
C PRO A 121 -10.82 -7.62 -8.85
N ARG A 122 -9.96 -8.51 -8.35
CA ARG A 122 -9.61 -8.57 -6.93
C ARG A 122 -8.75 -7.35 -6.59
N ILE A 123 -9.32 -6.36 -5.89
CA ILE A 123 -8.65 -5.09 -5.59
C ILE A 123 -8.07 -5.14 -4.17
N ASP A 124 -6.81 -4.73 -4.02
CA ASP A 124 -6.20 -4.41 -2.74
C ASP A 124 -5.54 -3.03 -2.78
N PHE A 125 -5.82 -2.21 -1.77
CA PHE A 125 -5.20 -0.91 -1.59
C PHE A 125 -4.02 -0.97 -0.65
N GLU A 126 -2.92 -0.32 -1.01
CA GLU A 126 -1.85 0.01 -0.09
C GLU A 126 -1.96 1.48 0.30
N THR A 127 -2.25 1.77 1.59
CA THR A 127 -2.53 3.12 2.09
C THR A 127 -1.80 3.40 3.41
N ASN A 128 -1.48 4.66 3.67
CA ASN A 128 -0.92 5.08 4.95
C ASN A 128 -1.97 5.20 6.08
N ALA A 129 -3.23 4.94 5.77
CA ALA A 129 -4.37 4.95 6.71
C ALA A 129 -4.65 6.31 7.39
N THR A 130 -4.25 7.42 6.81
CA THR A 130 -4.55 8.75 7.34
C THR A 130 -5.87 9.33 6.81
N LEU A 131 -6.41 8.76 5.73
CA LEU A 131 -7.65 9.17 5.11
C LEU A 131 -8.70 8.07 5.23
N ILE A 132 -9.97 8.44 5.36
CA ILE A 132 -11.08 7.48 5.44
C ILE A 132 -11.49 7.10 4.02
N PRO A 133 -11.39 5.81 3.65
CA PRO A 133 -11.90 5.34 2.36
C PRO A 133 -13.42 5.37 2.28
N SER A 134 -13.97 5.52 1.07
CA SER A 134 -15.41 5.36 0.84
C SER A 134 -15.85 3.93 1.18
N GLN A 135 -17.03 3.79 1.80
CA GLN A 135 -17.61 2.48 2.07
C GLN A 135 -17.96 1.71 0.78
N ASP A 136 -18.10 2.40 -0.34
CA ASP A 136 -18.34 1.79 -1.64
C ASP A 136 -17.24 0.80 -2.07
N TRP A 137 -16.01 1.00 -1.61
CA TRP A 137 -14.91 0.05 -1.86
C TRP A 137 -15.21 -1.33 -1.32
N ILE A 138 -15.82 -1.41 -0.14
CA ILE A 138 -16.21 -2.69 0.48
C ILE A 138 -17.51 -3.21 -0.12
N SER A 139 -18.56 -2.36 -0.10
CA SER A 139 -19.93 -2.80 -0.41
C SER A 139 -20.16 -3.11 -1.90
N LYS A 140 -19.47 -2.39 -2.81
CA LYS A 140 -19.65 -2.56 -4.26
C LYS A 140 -18.52 -3.36 -4.92
N HIS A 141 -17.29 -3.20 -4.43
CA HIS A 141 -16.11 -3.74 -5.11
C HIS A 141 -15.40 -4.85 -4.33
N ASN A 142 -15.85 -5.14 -3.11
CA ASN A 142 -15.22 -6.13 -2.21
C ASN A 142 -13.69 -5.94 -2.11
N ALA A 143 -13.25 -4.68 -2.11
CA ALA A 143 -11.84 -4.34 -2.03
C ALA A 143 -11.28 -4.63 -0.63
N THR A 144 -10.02 -5.00 -0.57
CA THR A 144 -9.25 -5.15 0.67
C THR A 144 -8.27 -4.00 0.84
N PHE A 145 -7.73 -3.87 2.05
CA PHE A 145 -6.78 -2.81 2.39
C PHE A 145 -5.62 -3.36 3.18
N THR A 146 -4.41 -3.17 2.66
CA THR A 146 -3.15 -3.32 3.38
C THR A 146 -2.75 -1.93 3.86
N THR A 147 -2.96 -1.64 5.14
CA THR A 147 -2.58 -0.34 5.71
C THR A 147 -1.12 -0.35 6.15
N SER A 148 -0.44 0.77 5.97
CA SER A 148 0.92 0.98 6.47
C SER A 148 0.97 2.28 7.28
N PRO A 149 0.36 2.30 8.49
CA PRO A 149 0.38 3.49 9.33
C PRO A 149 1.81 3.89 9.65
N LYS A 150 2.07 5.20 9.67
CA LYS A 150 3.41 5.72 9.92
C LYS A 150 3.57 6.02 11.41
N LEU A 151 4.65 5.50 11.97
CA LEU A 151 5.06 5.71 13.35
C LEU A 151 5.87 7.01 13.49
N THR A 152 6.16 7.44 14.70
CA THR A 152 6.93 8.65 14.98
C THR A 152 8.28 8.68 14.24
N THR A 153 8.88 7.51 14.02
CA THR A 153 10.15 7.34 13.28
C THR A 153 10.10 7.78 11.82
N ASN A 154 8.91 7.96 11.22
CA ASN A 154 8.80 8.46 9.86
C ASN A 154 9.14 9.94 9.70
N GLY A 155 9.20 10.71 10.80
CA GLY A 155 9.59 12.12 10.84
C GLY A 155 8.52 13.13 10.43
N ASP A 156 7.31 12.71 10.07
CA ASP A 156 6.17 13.62 9.93
C ASP A 156 5.48 13.84 11.30
N PRO A 157 4.86 15.00 11.53
CA PRO A 157 4.11 15.29 12.76
C PRO A 157 2.98 14.28 13.02
N GLU A 158 2.75 13.93 14.29
CA GLU A 158 1.75 12.91 14.67
C GLU A 158 0.33 13.26 14.17
N GLU A 159 -0.05 14.52 14.20
CA GLU A 159 -1.35 14.98 13.70
C GLU A 159 -1.58 14.74 12.21
N LYS A 160 -0.51 14.48 11.44
CA LYS A 160 -0.59 14.09 10.03
C LYS A 160 -0.59 12.57 9.83
N THR A 161 0.06 11.82 10.73
CA THR A 161 0.29 10.38 10.57
C THR A 161 -0.72 9.53 11.29
N TYR A 162 -1.34 10.05 12.36
CA TYR A 162 -2.27 9.33 13.22
C TYR A 162 -3.68 9.91 13.13
N ASN A 163 -4.57 9.23 12.42
CA ASN A 163 -5.99 9.57 12.34
C ASN A 163 -6.83 8.43 12.96
N PRO A 164 -7.29 8.57 14.21
CA PRO A 164 -8.05 7.51 14.88
C PRO A 164 -9.30 7.06 14.15
N ASP A 165 -10.01 7.98 13.47
CA ASP A 165 -11.25 7.64 12.78
C ASP A 165 -10.97 6.82 11.50
N ALA A 166 -9.92 7.17 10.75
CA ALA A 166 -9.48 6.35 9.62
C ALA A 166 -9.01 4.97 10.08
N LEU A 167 -8.23 4.88 11.16
CA LEU A 167 -7.76 3.62 11.72
C LEU A 167 -8.91 2.74 12.23
N LYS A 168 -9.91 3.33 12.89
CA LYS A 168 -11.13 2.61 13.30
C LYS A 168 -11.92 2.09 12.10
N TRP A 169 -12.02 2.88 11.04
CA TRP A 169 -12.64 2.44 9.78
C TRP A 169 -11.91 1.22 9.22
N HIS A 170 -10.59 1.28 9.13
CA HIS A 170 -9.76 0.16 8.66
C HIS A 170 -9.90 -1.09 9.53
N LYS A 171 -9.88 -0.94 10.87
CA LYS A 171 -10.12 -2.04 11.79
C LYS A 171 -11.50 -2.68 11.56
N ALA A 172 -12.56 -1.86 11.47
CA ALA A 172 -13.93 -2.34 11.27
C ALA A 172 -14.07 -3.13 9.94
N ASN A 173 -13.31 -2.75 8.91
CA ASN A 173 -13.30 -3.41 7.61
C ASN A 173 -12.21 -4.48 7.46
N LYS A 174 -11.63 -4.94 8.58
CA LYS A 174 -10.66 -6.07 8.63
C LYS A 174 -9.40 -5.85 7.79
N SER A 175 -8.95 -4.60 7.62
CA SER A 175 -7.69 -4.29 6.95
C SER A 175 -6.50 -4.97 7.59
N GLY A 176 -5.46 -5.29 6.81
CA GLY A 176 -4.16 -5.67 7.31
C GLY A 176 -3.38 -4.43 7.78
N PHE A 177 -2.66 -4.51 8.89
CA PHE A 177 -1.83 -3.44 9.44
C PHE A 177 -0.37 -3.81 9.36
N LYS A 178 0.35 -3.26 8.40
CA LYS A 178 1.78 -3.49 8.16
C LYS A 178 2.60 -2.34 8.72
N PHE A 179 3.46 -2.60 9.68
CA PHE A 179 4.32 -1.62 10.32
C PHE A 179 5.77 -1.81 9.88
N VAL A 180 6.42 -0.72 9.49
CA VAL A 180 7.86 -0.67 9.23
C VAL A 180 8.59 -0.51 10.55
N ILE A 181 9.41 -1.49 10.92
CA ILE A 181 10.13 -1.53 12.20
C ILE A 181 11.58 -1.11 11.99
N ASN A 182 11.96 -0.03 12.64
CA ASN A 182 13.32 0.51 12.62
C ASN A 182 14.03 0.37 13.99
N SER A 183 13.27 0.33 15.08
CA SER A 183 13.78 0.24 16.45
C SER A 183 12.75 -0.32 17.43
N ASP A 184 13.20 -0.60 18.66
CA ASP A 184 12.35 -1.07 19.76
C ASP A 184 11.26 -0.06 20.12
N LYS A 185 11.53 1.24 19.94
CA LYS A 185 10.54 2.31 20.18
C LYS A 185 9.31 2.19 19.28
N ASP A 186 9.48 1.66 18.07
CA ASP A 186 8.38 1.41 17.16
C ASP A 186 7.44 0.34 17.73
N ILE A 187 7.99 -0.68 18.38
CA ILE A 187 7.22 -1.74 19.03
C ILE A 187 6.38 -1.19 20.19
N GLU A 188 7.00 -0.36 21.04
CA GLU A 188 6.30 0.30 22.16
C GLU A 188 5.18 1.22 21.65
N GLU A 189 5.43 1.99 20.58
CA GLU A 189 4.45 2.86 19.96
C GLU A 189 3.28 2.06 19.37
N ILE A 190 3.56 0.94 18.67
CA ILE A 190 2.53 0.07 18.10
C ILE A 190 1.66 -0.51 19.20
N TRP A 191 2.28 -1.02 20.27
CA TRP A 191 1.52 -1.55 21.39
C TRP A 191 0.55 -0.52 21.93
N ARG A 192 1.04 0.65 22.30
CA ARG A 192 0.27 1.72 22.93
C ARG A 192 -0.84 2.28 22.04
N LYS A 193 -0.58 2.46 20.74
CA LYS A 193 -1.52 3.14 19.82
C LYS A 193 -2.47 2.19 19.11
N TYR A 194 -2.03 0.96 18.84
CA TYR A 194 -2.77 0.07 17.94
C TYR A 194 -3.26 -1.22 18.61
N VAL A 195 -2.59 -1.68 19.66
CA VAL A 195 -2.92 -2.97 20.31
C VAL A 195 -3.67 -2.79 21.64
N ASP A 196 -3.23 -1.86 22.48
CA ASP A 196 -3.81 -1.62 23.82
C ASP A 196 -5.33 -1.45 23.74
N ASP A 197 -6.06 -2.19 24.60
CA ASP A 197 -7.52 -2.21 24.62
C ASP A 197 -8.12 -0.92 25.17
N ASP A 198 -7.43 -0.28 26.12
CA ASP A 198 -7.96 0.88 26.85
C ASP A 198 -7.63 2.20 26.15
N LYS A 199 -6.48 2.30 25.49
CA LYS A 199 -5.95 3.56 24.94
C LYS A 199 -5.70 3.53 23.43
N GLY A 200 -5.59 2.34 22.85
CA GLY A 200 -5.27 2.14 21.43
C GLY A 200 -6.50 1.94 20.54
N ILE A 201 -6.22 1.56 19.31
CA ILE A 201 -7.25 1.19 18.31
C ILE A 201 -7.78 -0.22 18.56
N ASN A 202 -7.07 -1.05 19.32
CA ASN A 202 -7.37 -2.46 19.58
C ASN A 202 -7.47 -3.27 18.29
N VAL A 203 -6.41 -3.26 17.49
CA VAL A 203 -6.29 -4.09 16.28
C VAL A 203 -5.99 -5.53 16.69
N LEU A 204 -6.65 -6.48 16.05
CA LEU A 204 -6.38 -7.91 16.31
C LEU A 204 -4.95 -8.27 15.89
N LEU A 205 -4.22 -8.99 16.75
CA LEU A 205 -2.81 -9.33 16.54
C LEU A 205 -2.57 -10.09 15.21
N ASN A 206 -3.48 -10.96 14.82
CA ASN A 206 -3.40 -11.70 13.56
C ASN A 206 -3.64 -10.83 12.31
N ARG A 207 -3.99 -9.54 12.50
CA ARG A 207 -4.12 -8.54 11.44
C ARG A 207 -2.95 -7.56 11.42
N ILE A 208 -1.89 -7.84 12.18
CA ILE A 208 -0.68 -7.00 12.27
C ILE A 208 0.50 -7.74 11.63
N TRP A 209 1.28 -7.03 10.84
CA TRP A 209 2.54 -7.48 10.23
C TRP A 209 3.68 -6.55 10.60
N PHE A 210 4.78 -7.10 11.09
CA PHE A 210 6.03 -6.39 11.30
C PHE A 210 6.96 -6.62 10.12
N MET A 211 7.48 -5.54 9.56
CA MET A 211 8.35 -5.54 8.40
C MET A 211 9.64 -4.78 8.72
N PRO A 212 10.84 -5.31 8.44
CA PRO A 212 12.09 -4.60 8.70
C PRO A 212 12.21 -3.35 7.82
N CYS A 213 12.67 -2.23 8.42
CA CYS A 213 13.05 -1.03 7.71
C CYS A 213 14.38 -1.28 7.00
N CYS A 214 14.36 -1.45 5.68
CA CYS A 214 15.56 -1.75 4.89
C CYS A 214 15.38 -1.30 3.44
N GLY A 215 16.47 -0.95 2.77
CA GLY A 215 16.50 -0.52 1.37
C GLY A 215 17.32 -1.44 0.45
N SER A 216 17.96 -2.51 1.00
CA SER A 216 18.74 -3.48 0.24
C SER A 216 18.54 -4.89 0.78
N ARG A 217 19.01 -5.90 0.00
CA ARG A 217 18.99 -7.30 0.42
C ARG A 217 19.87 -7.52 1.67
N GLU A 218 21.00 -6.88 1.73
CA GLU A 218 21.96 -6.97 2.82
C GLU A 218 21.35 -6.47 4.12
N GLU A 219 20.77 -5.27 4.11
CA GLU A 219 20.05 -4.71 5.26
C GLU A 219 18.83 -5.56 5.65
N HIS A 220 18.14 -6.13 4.66
CA HIS A 220 16.99 -7.00 4.91
C HIS A 220 17.42 -8.24 5.69
N ILE A 221 18.51 -8.89 5.30
CA ILE A 221 19.05 -10.08 6.00
C ILE A 221 19.47 -9.70 7.43
N GLU A 222 20.20 -8.59 7.59
CA GLU A 222 20.69 -8.12 8.89
C GLU A 222 19.54 -7.83 9.88
N ARG A 223 18.51 -7.13 9.44
CA ARG A 223 17.42 -6.66 10.31
C ARG A 223 16.30 -7.68 10.53
N SER A 224 16.14 -8.64 9.60
CA SER A 224 15.00 -9.57 9.64
C SER A 224 14.97 -10.43 10.88
N PHE A 225 16.13 -10.86 11.40
CA PHE A 225 16.18 -11.70 12.60
C PHE A 225 15.52 -11.02 13.81
N ALA A 226 15.95 -9.78 14.12
CA ALA A 226 15.39 -9.04 15.26
C ALA A 226 13.89 -8.78 15.11
N VAL A 227 13.44 -8.35 13.91
CA VAL A 227 12.03 -8.07 13.65
C VAL A 227 11.18 -9.34 13.71
N ALA A 228 11.71 -10.49 13.28
CA ALA A 228 11.02 -11.77 13.39
C ALA A 228 10.87 -12.21 14.87
N GLU A 229 11.90 -11.98 15.70
CA GLU A 229 11.81 -12.26 17.13
C GLU A 229 10.78 -11.35 17.83
N TYR A 230 10.71 -10.06 17.46
CA TYR A 230 9.64 -9.18 17.95
C TYR A 230 8.25 -9.67 17.50
N ALA A 231 8.10 -10.06 16.25
CA ALA A 231 6.82 -10.59 15.75
C ALA A 231 6.37 -11.83 16.50
N LYS A 232 7.29 -12.76 16.79
CA LYS A 232 7.02 -13.95 17.61
C LYS A 232 6.63 -13.58 19.04
N ALA A 233 7.37 -12.68 19.68
CA ALA A 233 7.13 -12.26 21.06
C ALA A 233 5.77 -11.57 21.23
N MET A 234 5.32 -10.83 20.21
CA MET A 234 4.04 -10.11 20.22
C MET A 234 2.89 -10.88 19.58
N HIS A 235 3.12 -12.12 19.12
CA HIS A 235 2.10 -12.95 18.44
C HIS A 235 1.48 -12.29 17.20
N VAL A 236 2.28 -11.52 16.46
CA VAL A 236 1.90 -10.89 15.19
C VAL A 236 2.61 -11.56 14.01
N ASN A 237 2.22 -11.23 12.79
CA ASN A 237 2.85 -11.79 11.60
C ASN A 237 4.16 -11.07 11.27
N PHE A 238 5.12 -11.78 10.72
CA PHE A 238 6.31 -11.22 10.10
C PHE A 238 6.09 -11.04 8.59
N SER A 239 6.48 -9.90 8.06
CA SER A 239 6.49 -9.63 6.62
C SER A 239 7.92 -9.38 6.17
N PRO A 240 8.55 -10.25 5.38
CA PRO A 240 9.77 -9.87 4.68
C PRO A 240 9.47 -8.80 3.61
N ARG A 241 10.52 -8.27 2.99
CA ARG A 241 10.46 -7.54 1.72
C ARG A 241 10.95 -8.46 0.60
N LEU A 242 10.05 -9.32 0.12
CA LEU A 242 10.39 -10.41 -0.80
C LEU A 242 11.04 -9.89 -2.10
N GLN A 243 10.61 -8.72 -2.59
CA GLN A 243 11.22 -8.07 -3.75
C GLN A 243 12.72 -7.79 -3.54
N LEU A 244 13.16 -7.43 -2.33
CA LEU A 244 14.58 -7.25 -2.03
C LEU A 244 15.32 -8.59 -2.02
N VAL A 245 14.67 -9.65 -1.52
CA VAL A 245 15.28 -11.00 -1.47
C VAL A 245 15.51 -11.56 -2.87
N ILE A 246 14.50 -11.42 -3.76
CA ILE A 246 14.56 -12.02 -5.10
C ILE A 246 15.36 -11.13 -6.06
N TRP A 247 15.03 -9.85 -6.15
CA TRP A 247 15.51 -8.94 -7.19
C TRP A 247 16.44 -7.83 -6.69
N ASN A 248 16.65 -7.76 -5.36
CA ASN A 248 17.38 -6.68 -4.69
C ASN A 248 16.77 -5.30 -5.06
N ARG A 249 17.56 -4.43 -5.70
CA ARG A 249 17.12 -3.07 -6.08
C ARG A 249 16.59 -2.95 -7.50
N ALA A 250 16.37 -4.06 -8.19
CA ALA A 250 15.79 -4.00 -9.53
C ALA A 250 14.38 -3.41 -9.49
N LEU A 251 14.10 -2.53 -10.45
CA LEU A 251 12.80 -1.86 -10.57
C LEU A 251 11.93 -2.57 -11.60
N ARG A 252 10.61 -2.60 -11.36
CA ARG A 252 9.61 -3.11 -12.32
C ARG A 252 9.78 -4.59 -12.68
N VAL A 253 10.21 -5.40 -11.74
CA VAL A 253 10.47 -6.85 -11.89
C VAL A 253 9.34 -7.69 -11.33
#